data_7ab26e7cde9b497de5dadae74dea81b1
#
_entry.id   7ab26e7cde9b497de5dadae74dea81b1
#
_cell.length_a   1.000
_cell.length_b   1.000
_cell.length_c   1.000
_cell.angle_alpha   90.00
_cell.angle_beta   90.00
_cell.angle_gamma   90.00
#
_symmetry.space_group_name_H-M   'P 1'
#
loop_
_entity.id
_entity.type
_entity.pdbx_description
1 polymer ?
#
loop_
_entity_poly.entity_id
_entity_poly.type
_entity_poly.pdbx_seq_one_letter_code
_entity_poly.pdbx_strand_id
1 'polypeptide(L)'
;AAVAQAIADQYSPKGPSDNCPSSPVSMALALAEKIDILVGFFGINEKPTGSKDPFALRRASLGIIRLVIENNIRIDLSVVINYSVSTYMNFNKKKLNVDDLLNFFWNRLKIYAKDKNISHDIIGAEFSWDFVKLLTKANSLQNFVYTDDGKNLLAGYKRATNILHAE
;
A
#
# COMPACT_ATOMS: atom_id res chain seq x y z
N ALA A 1 -4.83 10.79 28.96
CA ALA A 1 -5.07 11.58 27.75
C ALA A 1 -4.72 10.80 26.48
N ALA A 2 -3.48 10.30 26.26
CA ALA A 2 -3.03 9.68 25.03
C ALA A 2 -3.84 8.40 24.64
N VAL A 3 -4.14 7.53 25.60
CA VAL A 3 -4.92 6.30 25.36
C VAL A 3 -6.35 6.62 24.97
N ALA A 4 -7.01 7.57 25.63
CA ALA A 4 -8.36 7.98 25.27
C ALA A 4 -8.43 8.55 23.84
N GLN A 5 -7.42 9.36 23.46
CA GLN A 5 -7.31 9.87 22.08
C GLN A 5 -7.09 8.73 21.08
N ALA A 6 -6.21 7.77 21.38
CA ALA A 6 -5.97 6.63 20.51
C ALA A 6 -7.25 5.78 20.30
N ILE A 7 -8.06 5.58 21.33
CA ILE A 7 -9.35 4.88 21.23
C ILE A 7 -10.32 5.67 20.31
N ALA A 8 -10.33 6.99 20.39
CA ALA A 8 -11.14 7.82 19.49
C ALA A 8 -10.68 7.75 18.04
N ASP A 9 -9.37 7.67 17.83
CA ASP A 9 -8.71 7.71 16.51
C ASP A 9 -8.61 6.33 15.82
N GLN A 10 -8.82 5.23 16.55
CA GLN A 10 -8.51 3.87 16.06
C GLN A 10 -9.14 3.52 14.70
N TYR A 11 -10.33 4.05 14.43
CA TYR A 11 -11.01 3.80 13.15
C TYR A 11 -10.60 4.77 12.03
N SER A 12 -9.83 5.82 12.35
CA SER A 12 -9.40 6.80 11.35
C SER A 12 -8.17 6.31 10.57
N PRO A 13 -8.02 6.70 9.29
CA PRO A 13 -9.02 7.35 8.48
C PRO A 13 -10.13 6.39 8.02
N LYS A 14 -11.38 6.83 8.02
CA LYS A 14 -12.54 6.05 7.57
C LYS A 14 -12.77 6.18 6.07
N GLY A 15 -12.21 7.19 5.44
CA GLY A 15 -12.39 7.49 4.03
C GLY A 15 -11.23 8.28 3.43
N PRO A 16 -11.27 8.55 2.12
CA PRO A 16 -10.17 9.21 1.42
C PRO A 16 -9.92 10.67 1.84
N SER A 17 -10.92 11.35 2.38
CA SER A 17 -10.84 12.75 2.84
C SER A 17 -10.66 12.92 4.34
N ASP A 18 -10.73 11.84 5.13
CA ASP A 18 -10.50 11.90 6.57
C ASP A 18 -9.05 12.24 6.91
N ASN A 19 -8.84 12.86 8.07
CA ASN A 19 -7.51 13.07 8.60
C ASN A 19 -6.91 11.76 9.15
N CYS A 20 -5.64 11.53 8.88
CA CYS A 20 -4.90 10.45 9.52
C CYS A 20 -4.48 10.85 10.93
N PRO A 21 -4.59 9.96 11.92
CA PRO A 21 -3.97 10.16 13.23
C PRO A 21 -2.48 10.39 13.09
N SER A 22 -1.91 11.30 13.90
CA SER A 22 -0.49 11.66 13.87
C SER A 22 0.24 11.36 15.18
N SER A 23 -0.47 11.06 16.27
CA SER A 23 0.20 10.64 17.50
C SER A 23 0.68 9.19 17.40
N PRO A 24 1.89 8.86 17.91
CA PRO A 24 2.44 7.50 17.81
C PRO A 24 1.50 6.40 18.31
N VAL A 25 0.81 6.64 19.43
CA VAL A 25 -0.12 5.66 20.02
C VAL A 25 -1.36 5.49 19.14
N SER A 26 -1.94 6.58 18.64
CA SER A 26 -3.09 6.54 17.73
C SER A 26 -2.72 5.86 16.40
N MET A 27 -1.55 6.17 15.84
CA MET A 27 -1.07 5.54 14.59
C MET A 27 -0.92 4.03 14.78
N ALA A 28 -0.25 3.60 15.86
CA ALA A 28 -0.03 2.17 16.13
C ALA A 28 -1.35 1.42 16.30
N LEU A 29 -2.30 1.98 17.06
CA LEU A 29 -3.60 1.36 17.28
C LEU A 29 -4.44 1.31 15.98
N ALA A 30 -4.46 2.39 15.21
CA ALA A 30 -5.20 2.45 13.95
C ALA A 30 -4.64 1.49 12.89
N LEU A 31 -3.30 1.31 12.85
CA LEU A 31 -2.66 0.31 11.98
C LEU A 31 -2.99 -1.11 12.43
N ALA A 32 -2.86 -1.40 13.73
CA ALA A 32 -3.13 -2.72 14.27
C ALA A 32 -4.58 -3.16 14.02
N GLU A 33 -5.55 -2.28 14.28
CA GLU A 33 -6.97 -2.53 14.04
C GLU A 33 -7.25 -2.87 12.58
N LYS A 34 -6.74 -2.08 11.63
CA LYS A 34 -6.99 -2.30 10.21
C LYS A 34 -6.29 -3.55 9.67
N ILE A 35 -5.10 -3.85 10.16
CA ILE A 35 -4.37 -5.07 9.78
C ILE A 35 -5.12 -6.30 10.32
N ASP A 36 -5.57 -6.26 11.57
CA ASP A 36 -6.31 -7.37 12.19
C ASP A 36 -7.61 -7.68 11.43
N ILE A 37 -8.38 -6.66 11.07
CA ILE A 37 -9.58 -6.78 10.23
C ILE A 37 -9.24 -7.46 8.90
N LEU A 38 -8.21 -6.99 8.20
CA LEU A 38 -7.83 -7.54 6.89
C LEU A 38 -7.38 -8.99 7.00
N VAL A 39 -6.51 -9.31 7.95
CA VAL A 39 -6.04 -10.67 8.19
C VAL A 39 -7.20 -11.58 8.60
N GLY A 40 -8.08 -11.13 9.49
CA GLY A 40 -9.25 -11.90 9.95
C GLY A 40 -10.19 -12.25 8.80
N PHE A 41 -10.63 -11.27 8.01
CA PHE A 41 -11.55 -11.50 6.90
C PHE A 41 -10.92 -12.30 5.74
N PHE A 42 -9.67 -12.06 5.40
CA PHE A 42 -8.95 -12.90 4.44
C PHE A 42 -8.78 -14.34 4.96
N GLY A 43 -8.57 -14.50 6.27
CA GLY A 43 -8.47 -15.80 6.93
C GLY A 43 -9.73 -16.67 6.88
N ILE A 44 -10.90 -16.05 6.84
CA ILE A 44 -12.18 -16.75 6.64
C ILE A 44 -12.67 -16.73 5.19
N ASN A 45 -11.81 -16.27 4.26
CA ASN A 45 -12.05 -16.17 2.83
C ASN A 45 -13.17 -15.18 2.42
N GLU A 46 -13.45 -14.19 3.27
CA GLU A 46 -14.39 -13.09 2.99
C GLU A 46 -13.67 -11.93 2.30
N LYS A 47 -13.24 -12.16 1.05
CA LYS A 47 -12.48 -11.19 0.24
C LYS A 47 -13.42 -10.30 -0.57
N PRO A 48 -13.05 -9.02 -0.81
CA PRO A 48 -13.81 -8.17 -1.71
C PRO A 48 -13.81 -8.72 -3.14
N THR A 49 -14.98 -8.77 -3.77
CA THR A 49 -15.15 -9.26 -5.13
C THR A 49 -15.93 -8.26 -5.98
N GLY A 50 -15.42 -7.91 -7.17
CA GLY A 50 -16.07 -6.94 -8.07
C GLY A 50 -16.44 -5.64 -7.33
N SER A 51 -17.73 -5.29 -7.33
CA SER A 51 -18.27 -4.13 -6.58
C SER A 51 -18.58 -4.42 -5.10
N LYS A 52 -18.59 -5.69 -4.69
CA LYS A 52 -18.96 -6.08 -3.33
C LYS A 52 -17.79 -5.96 -2.36
N ASP A 53 -17.99 -5.22 -1.28
CA ASP A 53 -17.04 -5.04 -0.17
C ASP A 53 -17.82 -4.78 1.13
N PRO A 54 -18.56 -5.79 1.64
CA PRO A 54 -19.46 -5.60 2.77
C PRO A 54 -18.73 -5.22 4.07
N PHE A 55 -17.46 -5.61 4.18
CA PHE A 55 -16.63 -5.35 5.36
C PHE A 55 -15.69 -4.16 5.18
N ALA A 56 -15.82 -3.42 4.08
CA ALA A 56 -15.02 -2.23 3.77
C ALA A 56 -13.49 -2.47 3.77
N LEU A 57 -13.06 -3.65 3.35
CA LEU A 57 -11.64 -4.05 3.35
C LEU A 57 -10.79 -3.18 2.43
N ARG A 58 -11.37 -2.67 1.32
CA ARG A 58 -10.69 -1.70 0.45
C ARG A 58 -10.40 -0.39 1.18
N ARG A 59 -11.32 0.06 2.04
CA ARG A 59 -11.13 1.26 2.87
C ARG A 59 -10.10 1.01 3.97
N ALA A 60 -10.13 -0.16 4.61
CA ALA A 60 -9.14 -0.54 5.62
C ALA A 60 -7.73 -0.56 5.03
N SER A 61 -7.55 -1.19 3.86
CA SER A 61 -6.26 -1.20 3.16
C SER A 61 -5.80 0.19 2.74
N LEU A 62 -6.69 1.03 2.19
CA LEU A 62 -6.37 2.43 1.88
C LEU A 62 -5.99 3.21 3.14
N GLY A 63 -6.68 2.96 4.26
CA GLY A 63 -6.37 3.57 5.55
C GLY A 63 -4.95 3.25 6.02
N ILE A 64 -4.50 2.00 5.89
CA ILE A 64 -3.12 1.59 6.20
C ILE A 64 -2.13 2.31 5.28
N ILE A 65 -2.37 2.31 3.97
CA ILE A 65 -1.52 2.99 2.99
C ILE A 65 -1.37 4.47 3.35
N ARG A 66 -2.46 5.15 3.66
CA ARG A 66 -2.46 6.57 4.04
C ARG A 66 -1.73 6.80 5.35
N LEU A 67 -2.01 6.01 6.39
CA LEU A 67 -1.33 6.12 7.69
C LEU A 67 0.18 6.03 7.53
N VAL A 68 0.66 5.05 6.75
CA VAL A 68 2.09 4.84 6.52
C VAL A 68 2.70 6.00 5.74
N ILE A 69 2.08 6.43 4.66
CA ILE A 69 2.64 7.44 3.75
C ILE A 69 2.52 8.84 4.35
N GLU A 70 1.36 9.24 4.85
CA GLU A 70 1.11 10.59 5.36
C GLU A 70 1.87 10.90 6.66
N ASN A 71 2.15 9.86 7.46
CA ASN A 71 2.98 9.98 8.66
C ASN A 71 4.47 9.63 8.42
N ASN A 72 4.88 9.38 7.18
CA ASN A 72 6.26 9.03 6.81
C ASN A 72 6.81 7.83 7.61
N ILE A 73 5.99 6.81 7.83
CA ILE A 73 6.36 5.61 8.61
C ILE A 73 7.18 4.68 7.71
N ARG A 74 8.46 4.52 8.03
CA ARG A 74 9.42 3.70 7.28
C ARG A 74 9.40 2.27 7.80
N ILE A 75 8.53 1.46 7.25
CA ILE A 75 8.38 0.03 7.59
C ILE A 75 8.26 -0.81 6.31
N ASP A 76 8.73 -2.04 6.39
CA ASP A 76 8.38 -3.07 5.40
C ASP A 76 7.02 -3.67 5.79
N LEU A 77 5.98 -3.29 5.06
CA LEU A 77 4.61 -3.71 5.37
C LEU A 77 4.43 -5.22 5.19
N SER A 78 5.20 -5.87 4.30
CA SER A 78 5.12 -7.32 4.12
C SER A 78 5.53 -8.08 5.38
N VAL A 79 6.55 -7.60 6.10
CA VAL A 79 6.99 -8.19 7.37
C VAL A 79 5.89 -8.10 8.43
N VAL A 80 5.24 -6.93 8.54
CA VAL A 80 4.15 -6.71 9.49
C VAL A 80 2.95 -7.61 9.17
N ILE A 81 2.57 -7.69 7.89
CA ILE A 81 1.47 -8.55 7.43
C ILE A 81 1.79 -10.03 7.69
N ASN A 82 2.99 -10.50 7.33
CA ASN A 82 3.39 -11.89 7.58
C ASN A 82 3.36 -12.24 9.06
N TYR A 83 3.84 -11.35 9.92
CA TYR A 83 3.78 -11.54 11.37
C TYR A 83 2.32 -11.65 11.86
N SER A 84 1.44 -10.76 11.42
CA SER A 84 0.02 -10.77 11.80
C SER A 84 -0.69 -12.03 11.30
N VAL A 85 -0.39 -12.47 10.08
CA VAL A 85 -0.92 -13.74 9.53
C VAL A 85 -0.43 -14.95 10.32
N SER A 86 0.85 -15.00 10.69
CA SER A 86 1.39 -16.10 11.48
C SER A 86 0.71 -16.18 12.85
N THR A 87 0.49 -15.04 13.48
CA THR A 87 -0.23 -14.95 14.75
C THR A 87 -1.67 -15.44 14.61
N TYR A 88 -2.40 -14.97 13.58
CA TYR A 88 -3.76 -15.41 13.29
C TYR A 88 -3.84 -16.93 13.06
N MET A 89 -2.93 -17.51 12.27
CA MET A 89 -2.91 -18.95 11.96
C MET A 89 -2.64 -19.79 13.20
N ASN A 90 -1.78 -19.33 14.11
CA ASN A 90 -1.50 -20.02 15.37
C ASN A 90 -2.75 -20.13 16.25
N PHE A 91 -3.58 -19.09 16.29
CA PHE A 91 -4.81 -19.10 17.05
C PHE A 91 -5.95 -19.88 16.38
N ASN A 92 -6.11 -19.72 15.07
CA ASN A 92 -7.30 -20.20 14.36
C ASN A 92 -7.10 -21.51 13.60
N LYS A 93 -5.86 -22.03 13.52
CA LYS A 93 -5.48 -23.26 12.77
C LYS A 93 -5.96 -23.29 11.30
N LYS A 94 -6.29 -22.13 10.74
CA LYS A 94 -6.73 -21.98 9.36
C LYS A 94 -5.57 -21.47 8.51
N LYS A 95 -5.45 -21.98 7.26
CA LYS A 95 -4.47 -21.47 6.30
C LYS A 95 -5.03 -20.21 5.63
N LEU A 96 -4.27 -19.12 5.69
CA LEU A 96 -4.49 -17.90 4.92
C LEU A 96 -3.43 -17.83 3.83
N ASN A 97 -3.84 -17.56 2.60
CA ASN A 97 -2.88 -17.27 1.53
C ASN A 97 -2.40 -15.83 1.68
N VAL A 98 -1.16 -15.66 2.12
CA VAL A 98 -0.53 -14.35 2.34
C VAL A 98 -0.40 -13.58 1.03
N ASP A 99 -0.10 -14.28 -0.08
CA ASP A 99 0.09 -13.64 -1.38
C ASP A 99 -1.19 -12.95 -1.87
N ASP A 100 -2.37 -13.52 -1.58
CA ASP A 100 -3.64 -12.89 -1.92
C ASP A 100 -3.82 -11.54 -1.19
N LEU A 101 -3.45 -11.49 0.09
CA LEU A 101 -3.52 -10.27 0.89
C LEU A 101 -2.48 -9.25 0.43
N LEU A 102 -1.25 -9.68 0.18
CA LEU A 102 -0.19 -8.82 -0.34
C LEU A 102 -0.56 -8.26 -1.72
N ASN A 103 -1.06 -9.10 -2.64
CA ASN A 103 -1.56 -8.65 -3.94
C ASN A 103 -2.73 -7.66 -3.83
N PHE A 104 -3.60 -7.86 -2.85
CA PHE A 104 -4.68 -6.92 -2.56
C PHE A 104 -4.13 -5.55 -2.14
N PHE A 105 -3.14 -5.50 -1.25
CA PHE A 105 -2.46 -4.25 -0.87
C PHE A 105 -1.78 -3.58 -2.05
N TRP A 106 -1.04 -4.34 -2.85
CA TRP A 106 -0.36 -3.83 -4.04
C TRP A 106 -1.31 -3.16 -5.02
N ASN A 107 -2.46 -3.79 -5.26
CA ASN A 107 -3.49 -3.22 -6.13
C ASN A 107 -4.11 -1.94 -5.54
N ARG A 108 -4.26 -1.83 -4.23
CA ARG A 108 -4.73 -0.60 -3.58
C ARG A 108 -3.70 0.51 -3.63
N LEU A 109 -2.41 0.17 -3.46
CA LEU A 109 -1.33 1.14 -3.59
C LEU A 109 -1.26 1.74 -5.01
N LYS A 110 -1.45 0.93 -6.06
CA LYS A 110 -1.51 1.42 -7.44
C LYS A 110 -2.64 2.44 -7.65
N ILE A 111 -3.81 2.18 -7.06
CA ILE A 111 -4.94 3.12 -7.12
C ILE A 111 -4.59 4.41 -6.38
N TYR A 112 -4.03 4.31 -5.16
CA TYR A 112 -3.59 5.47 -4.40
C TYR A 112 -2.54 6.31 -5.16
N ALA A 113 -1.55 5.66 -5.77
CA ALA A 113 -0.52 6.32 -6.57
C ALA A 113 -1.12 7.06 -7.78
N LYS A 114 -2.08 6.44 -8.47
CA LYS A 114 -2.82 7.07 -9.57
C LYS A 114 -3.57 8.32 -9.13
N ASP A 115 -4.23 8.28 -7.98
CA ASP A 115 -4.94 9.45 -7.40
C ASP A 115 -3.97 10.57 -7.00
N LYS A 116 -2.68 10.26 -6.82
CA LYS A 116 -1.57 11.21 -6.61
C LYS A 116 -0.86 11.59 -7.91
N ASN A 117 -1.44 11.29 -9.07
CA ASN A 117 -0.89 11.57 -10.40
C ASN A 117 0.43 10.85 -10.71
N ILE A 118 0.73 9.73 -10.05
CA ILE A 118 1.87 8.88 -10.41
C ILE A 118 1.41 7.88 -11.47
N SER A 119 2.11 7.83 -12.59
CA SER A 119 1.75 6.93 -13.70
C SER A 119 1.93 5.46 -13.32
N HIS A 120 1.09 4.60 -13.91
CA HIS A 120 1.13 3.15 -13.65
C HIS A 120 2.47 2.52 -14.01
N ASP A 121 3.09 2.99 -15.09
CA ASP A 121 4.38 2.46 -15.56
C ASP A 121 5.51 2.80 -14.58
N ILE A 122 5.46 3.99 -13.99
CA ILE A 122 6.45 4.44 -13.02
C ILE A 122 6.32 3.67 -11.70
N ILE A 123 5.09 3.49 -11.17
CA ILE A 123 4.91 2.72 -9.94
C ILE A 123 5.21 1.23 -10.14
N GLY A 124 5.09 0.73 -11.37
CA GLY A 124 5.42 -0.64 -11.74
C GLY A 124 6.90 -0.89 -12.02
N ALA A 125 7.69 0.16 -12.25
CA ALA A 125 9.12 0.05 -12.56
C ALA A 125 9.97 -0.39 -11.36
N GLU A 126 9.49 -0.18 -10.14
CA GLU A 126 10.15 -0.61 -8.91
C GLU A 126 9.15 -1.28 -7.98
N PHE A 127 9.65 -2.21 -7.17
CA PHE A 127 8.86 -2.91 -6.16
C PHE A 127 9.47 -2.72 -4.78
N SER A 128 8.68 -2.30 -3.81
CA SER A 128 9.09 -2.20 -2.41
C SER A 128 7.86 -2.24 -1.50
N TRP A 129 7.96 -2.93 -0.37
CA TRP A 129 6.94 -2.90 0.67
C TRP A 129 7.12 -1.75 1.67
N ASP A 130 8.20 -0.97 1.56
CA ASP A 130 8.32 0.35 2.17
C ASP A 130 7.66 1.38 1.23
N PHE A 131 6.39 1.65 1.45
CA PHE A 131 5.58 2.49 0.57
C PHE A 131 6.04 3.95 0.52
N VAL A 132 6.64 4.45 1.59
CA VAL A 132 7.22 5.81 1.61
C VAL A 132 8.41 5.86 0.65
N LYS A 133 9.32 4.89 0.75
CA LYS A 133 10.47 4.78 -0.15
C LYS A 133 10.04 4.62 -1.60
N LEU A 134 9.08 3.72 -1.84
CA LEU A 134 8.56 3.46 -3.19
C LEU A 134 8.00 4.73 -3.84
N LEU A 135 7.10 5.45 -3.14
CA LEU A 135 6.51 6.66 -3.69
C LEU A 135 7.52 7.81 -3.85
N THR A 136 8.48 7.94 -2.94
CA THR A 136 9.56 8.93 -3.08
C THR A 136 10.36 8.68 -4.36
N LYS A 137 10.73 7.43 -4.61
CA LYS A 137 11.46 7.05 -5.84
C LYS A 137 10.59 7.23 -7.09
N ALA A 138 9.32 6.81 -7.03
CA ALA A 138 8.39 6.96 -8.14
C ALA A 138 8.20 8.44 -8.52
N ASN A 139 8.05 9.33 -7.55
CA ASN A 139 7.97 10.77 -7.80
C ASN A 139 9.27 11.33 -8.42
N SER A 140 10.43 10.91 -7.91
CA SER A 140 11.72 11.34 -8.46
C SER A 140 11.91 10.86 -9.90
N LEU A 141 11.56 9.61 -10.18
CA LEU A 141 11.61 9.04 -11.52
C LEU A 141 10.64 9.77 -12.47
N GLN A 142 9.41 10.01 -12.03
CA GLN A 142 8.42 10.74 -12.82
C GLN A 142 8.92 12.14 -13.18
N ASN A 143 9.46 12.87 -12.21
CA ASN A 143 10.01 14.20 -12.44
C ASN A 143 11.19 14.15 -13.44
N PHE A 144 12.08 13.16 -13.32
CA PHE A 144 13.20 12.98 -14.25
C PHE A 144 12.72 12.70 -15.68
N VAL A 145 11.78 11.80 -15.86
CA VAL A 145 11.24 11.42 -17.19
C VAL A 145 10.67 12.61 -17.96
N TYR A 146 10.15 13.62 -17.26
CA TYR A 146 9.62 14.83 -17.88
C TYR A 146 10.69 15.87 -18.24
N THR A 147 11.93 15.72 -17.78
CA THR A 147 13.05 16.57 -18.22
C THR A 147 13.46 16.24 -19.64
N ASP A 148 14.21 17.15 -20.28
CA ASP A 148 14.72 16.91 -21.63
C ASP A 148 15.74 15.75 -21.65
N ASP A 149 16.56 15.62 -20.60
CA ASP A 149 17.48 14.49 -20.44
C ASP A 149 16.74 13.15 -20.30
N GLY A 150 15.66 13.12 -19.52
CA GLY A 150 14.79 11.95 -19.37
C GLY A 150 14.15 11.53 -20.69
N LYS A 151 13.62 12.50 -21.45
CA LYS A 151 13.04 12.26 -22.78
C LYS A 151 14.10 11.73 -23.77
N ASN A 152 15.29 12.33 -23.78
CA ASN A 152 16.39 11.91 -24.63
C ASN A 152 16.85 10.48 -24.28
N LEU A 153 16.96 10.16 -22.99
CA LEU A 153 17.31 8.82 -22.53
C LEU A 153 16.30 7.77 -23.00
N LEU A 154 15.01 8.04 -22.83
CA LEU A 154 13.94 7.13 -23.26
C LEU A 154 13.92 6.95 -24.78
N ALA A 155 14.14 8.02 -25.54
CA ALA A 155 14.23 7.94 -27.01
C ALA A 155 15.45 7.12 -27.46
N GLY A 156 16.60 7.32 -26.81
CA GLY A 156 17.83 6.54 -27.07
C GLY A 156 17.63 5.06 -26.74
N TYR A 157 17.06 4.75 -25.58
CA TYR A 157 16.74 3.37 -25.18
C TYR A 157 15.80 2.68 -26.19
N LYS A 158 14.73 3.35 -26.59
CA LYS A 158 13.77 2.81 -27.56
C LYS A 158 14.44 2.51 -28.92
N ARG A 159 15.34 3.38 -29.39
CA ARG A 159 16.11 3.13 -30.63
C ARG A 159 17.01 1.91 -30.49
N ALA A 160 17.77 1.81 -29.40
CA ALA A 160 18.64 0.68 -29.13
C ALA A 160 17.86 -0.65 -29.06
N THR A 161 16.75 -0.68 -28.36
CA THR A 161 15.89 -1.86 -28.25
C THR A 161 15.33 -2.29 -29.61
N ASN A 162 14.88 -1.33 -30.44
CA ASN A 162 14.37 -1.63 -31.77
C ASN A 162 15.44 -2.22 -32.69
N ILE A 163 16.70 -1.79 -32.57
CA ILE A 163 17.82 -2.35 -33.34
C ILE A 163 18.09 -3.79 -32.93
N LEU A 164 18.12 -4.06 -31.61
CA LEU A 164 18.37 -5.41 -31.07
C LEU A 164 17.27 -6.41 -31.40
N HIS A 165 16.03 -5.96 -31.60
CA HIS A 165 14.92 -6.84 -32.00
C HIS A 165 14.79 -7.01 -33.51
N ALA A 166 15.52 -6.26 -34.32
CA ALA A 166 15.50 -6.36 -35.78
C ALA A 166 16.58 -7.32 -36.34
N GLU A 167 17.51 -7.77 -35.49
CA GLU A 167 18.47 -8.85 -35.72
C GLU A 167 17.92 -10.20 -35.22
#